data_497834b9d50d7823f34f9192a07ffceb
#
_entry.id   497834b9d50d7823f34f9192a07ffceb
#
_cell.length_a   1.000
_cell.length_b   1.000
_cell.length_c   1.000
_cell.angle_alpha   90.00
_cell.angle_beta   90.00
_cell.angle_gamma   90.00
#
_symmetry.space_group_name_H-M   'P 1'
#
loop_
_entity.id
_entity.type
_entity.pdbx_description
1 polymer ?
#
loop_
_entity_poly.entity_id
_entity_poly.type
_entity_poly.pdbx_seq_one_letter_code
_entity_poly.pdbx_strand_id
1 'polypeptide(L)'
;MEGNEQVMSGEIREEVEWCNIRWFDGADTGKRVLLIGDSITLGYGNVVCEKLKEKQIHTAWLCTSKSIDNPSLRKEIEYAMSEYPVELIHFNNGLHGWHLNETTYADALEKMFVWIKETYPMCKLVFATTTQNVRSEYEHEQIQKRNKKVLTLAEKLKICVDPLAKLDDTTSQFLTDGVHYQAGGYQILGSAAAE
;
A
#
# COMPACT_ATOMS: atom_id res chain seq x y z
N MET A 1 2.60 -34.53 -30.96
CA MET A 1 2.01 -34.53 -29.59
C MET A 1 2.37 -33.19 -28.99
N GLU A 2 1.47 -32.23 -29.21
CA GLU A 2 1.60 -30.89 -28.67
C GLU A 2 1.13 -30.93 -27.23
N GLY A 3 2.08 -30.72 -26.32
CA GLY A 3 1.77 -30.59 -24.91
C GLY A 3 1.00 -29.30 -24.68
N ASN A 4 -0.28 -29.43 -24.38
CA ASN A 4 -1.08 -28.36 -23.80
C ASN A 4 -0.46 -28.00 -22.43
N GLU A 5 0.41 -26.99 -22.38
CA GLU A 5 0.66 -26.25 -21.16
C GLU A 5 -0.62 -25.50 -20.81
N GLN A 6 -1.43 -26.13 -20.02
CA GLN A 6 -2.53 -25.49 -19.31
C GLN A 6 -1.89 -24.49 -18.35
N VAL A 7 -1.78 -23.23 -18.79
CA VAL A 7 -1.49 -22.11 -17.90
C VAL A 7 -2.61 -22.13 -16.86
N MET A 8 -2.31 -22.68 -15.71
CA MET A 8 -3.17 -22.59 -14.54
C MET A 8 -3.28 -21.11 -14.20
N SER A 9 -4.35 -20.46 -14.65
CA SER A 9 -4.77 -19.14 -14.17
C SER A 9 -5.33 -19.27 -12.75
N GLY A 10 -4.56 -19.92 -11.88
CA GLY A 10 -4.83 -19.94 -10.46
C GLY A 10 -4.50 -18.57 -9.89
N GLU A 11 -5.48 -17.89 -9.31
CA GLU A 11 -5.23 -16.76 -8.42
C GLU A 11 -4.14 -17.19 -7.46
N ILE A 12 -2.96 -16.55 -7.52
CA ILE A 12 -1.88 -16.88 -6.60
C ILE A 12 -2.25 -16.21 -5.28
N ARG A 13 -2.70 -17.03 -4.35
CA ARG A 13 -3.07 -16.63 -3.00
C ARG A 13 -1.99 -17.03 -2.03
N GLU A 14 -1.80 -16.23 -1.00
CA GLU A 14 -1.02 -16.66 0.14
C GLU A 14 -1.80 -17.73 0.92
N GLU A 15 -1.08 -18.65 1.57
CA GLU A 15 -1.69 -19.72 2.38
C GLU A 15 -2.59 -19.12 3.48
N VAL A 16 -2.16 -18.00 4.07
CA VAL A 16 -2.92 -17.24 5.04
C VAL A 16 -3.11 -15.82 4.55
N GLU A 17 -4.32 -15.48 4.14
CA GLU A 17 -4.69 -14.11 3.78
C GLU A 17 -5.40 -13.43 4.95
N TRP A 18 -5.04 -12.19 5.21
CA TRP A 18 -5.68 -11.36 6.21
C TRP A 18 -6.11 -10.02 5.62
N CYS A 19 -7.12 -9.41 6.25
CA CYS A 19 -7.59 -8.06 5.97
C CYS A 19 -7.96 -7.40 7.29
N ASN A 20 -7.43 -6.23 7.55
CA ASN A 20 -7.70 -5.44 8.73
C ASN A 20 -8.22 -4.07 8.30
N ILE A 21 -9.46 -3.78 8.62
CA ILE A 21 -10.08 -2.47 8.33
C ILE A 21 -10.43 -1.82 9.66
N ARG A 22 -10.09 -0.54 9.79
CA ARG A 22 -10.41 0.26 10.97
C ARG A 22 -10.77 1.68 10.58
N TRP A 23 -11.87 2.15 11.11
CA TRP A 23 -12.23 3.57 11.13
C TRP A 23 -11.98 4.09 12.54
N PHE A 24 -11.19 5.17 12.65
CA PHE A 24 -10.79 5.71 13.96
C PHE A 24 -11.89 6.52 14.63
N ASP A 25 -12.84 6.96 13.84
CA ASP A 25 -14.05 7.63 14.29
C ASP A 25 -15.19 7.38 13.31
N GLY A 26 -16.42 7.55 13.75
CA GLY A 26 -17.65 7.38 12.96
C GLY A 26 -18.21 8.69 12.42
N ALA A 27 -17.40 9.73 12.22
CA ALA A 27 -17.89 11.00 11.72
C ALA A 27 -18.31 10.89 10.25
N ASP A 28 -19.54 11.26 9.96
CA ASP A 28 -20.09 11.24 8.58
C ASP A 28 -19.68 12.46 7.75
N THR A 29 -19.06 13.45 8.38
CA THR A 29 -18.65 14.70 7.76
C THR A 29 -17.20 15.02 8.06
N GLY A 30 -16.57 15.81 7.19
CA GLY A 30 -15.17 16.20 7.33
C GLY A 30 -14.24 15.47 6.36
N LYS A 31 -12.97 15.84 6.41
CA LYS A 31 -11.95 15.25 5.54
C LYS A 31 -11.51 13.91 6.12
N ARG A 32 -11.45 12.86 5.27
CA ARG A 32 -10.94 11.56 5.66
C ARG A 32 -9.85 11.09 4.72
N VAL A 33 -8.79 10.54 5.32
CA VAL A 33 -7.72 9.83 4.63
C VAL A 33 -7.89 8.33 4.87
N LEU A 34 -7.86 7.53 3.80
CA LEU A 34 -7.82 6.07 3.85
C LEU A 34 -6.38 5.62 3.54
N LEU A 35 -5.73 4.99 4.51
CA LEU A 35 -4.45 4.32 4.31
C LEU A 35 -4.72 2.92 3.78
N ILE A 36 -4.23 2.60 2.59
CA ILE A 36 -4.28 1.25 2.03
C ILE A 36 -2.87 0.71 1.99
N GLY A 37 -2.66 -0.48 2.55
CA GLY A 37 -1.33 -1.09 2.54
C GLY A 37 -1.25 -2.47 3.17
N ASP A 38 -0.09 -2.79 3.66
CA ASP A 38 0.27 -4.07 4.26
C ASP A 38 0.57 -3.94 5.77
N SER A 39 1.34 -4.87 6.31
CA SER A 39 1.76 -4.87 7.72
C SER A 39 2.58 -3.64 8.13
N ILE A 40 3.30 -3.02 7.19
CA ILE A 40 4.07 -1.80 7.48
C ILE A 40 3.11 -0.62 7.66
N THR A 41 2.13 -0.49 6.78
CA THR A 41 1.05 0.51 6.91
C THR A 41 0.27 0.30 8.21
N LEU A 42 -0.04 -0.94 8.56
CA LEU A 42 -0.67 -1.28 9.84
C LEU A 42 0.19 -0.83 11.03
N GLY A 43 1.51 -1.01 10.93
CA GLY A 43 2.46 -0.65 11.97
C GLY A 43 2.54 0.86 12.23
N TYR A 44 2.59 1.69 11.19
CA TYR A 44 2.67 3.15 11.35
C TYR A 44 1.30 3.85 11.38
N GLY A 45 0.23 3.18 11.05
CA GLY A 45 -1.11 3.78 10.88
C GLY A 45 -1.63 4.52 12.11
N ASN A 46 -1.36 4.03 13.34
CA ASN A 46 -1.73 4.75 14.56
C ASN A 46 -1.04 6.11 14.67
N VAL A 47 0.23 6.20 14.28
CA VAL A 47 0.99 7.47 14.31
C VAL A 47 0.38 8.48 13.33
N VAL A 48 0.04 8.02 12.12
CA VAL A 48 -0.66 8.86 11.13
C VAL A 48 -1.98 9.36 11.69
N CYS A 49 -2.78 8.46 12.28
CA CYS A 49 -4.07 8.80 12.88
C CYS A 49 -3.95 9.89 13.95
N GLU A 50 -3.01 9.78 14.89
CA GLU A 50 -2.80 10.76 15.95
C GLU A 50 -2.43 12.13 15.36
N LYS A 51 -1.51 12.18 14.41
CA LYS A 51 -1.06 13.42 13.77
C LYS A 51 -2.15 14.09 12.92
N LEU A 52 -2.92 13.31 12.16
CA LEU A 52 -4.01 13.85 11.35
C LEU A 52 -5.20 14.30 12.20
N LYS A 53 -5.43 13.65 13.34
CA LYS A 53 -6.44 14.09 14.31
C LYS A 53 -6.16 15.49 14.85
N GLU A 54 -4.89 15.86 15.09
CA GLU A 54 -4.49 17.22 15.47
C GLU A 54 -4.85 18.24 14.39
N LYS A 55 -4.87 17.82 13.12
CA LYS A 55 -5.29 18.65 11.96
C LYS A 55 -6.80 18.58 11.67
N GLN A 56 -7.60 17.91 12.53
CA GLN A 56 -9.04 17.65 12.36
C GLN A 56 -9.35 16.85 11.07
N ILE A 57 -8.47 15.93 10.72
CA ILE A 57 -8.61 15.02 9.60
C ILE A 57 -8.90 13.61 10.14
N HIS A 58 -10.02 13.04 9.69
CA HIS A 58 -10.40 11.68 10.03
C HIS A 58 -9.50 10.67 9.31
N THR A 59 -9.29 9.51 9.91
CA THR A 59 -8.41 8.49 9.36
C THR A 59 -9.09 7.14 9.39
N ALA A 60 -8.84 6.36 8.36
CA ALA A 60 -9.15 4.94 8.29
C ALA A 60 -7.97 4.19 7.71
N TRP A 61 -7.90 2.90 7.92
CA TRP A 61 -7.01 2.05 7.16
C TRP A 61 -7.70 0.80 6.62
N LEU A 62 -7.19 0.32 5.51
CA LEU A 62 -7.38 -1.00 4.92
C LEU A 62 -5.99 -1.62 4.78
N CYS A 63 -5.60 -2.50 5.69
CA CYS A 63 -4.34 -3.21 5.65
C CYS A 63 -4.59 -4.69 5.32
N THR A 64 -3.87 -5.22 4.33
CA THR A 64 -4.15 -6.54 3.79
C THR A 64 -2.87 -7.23 3.30
N SER A 65 -2.87 -8.56 3.31
CA SER A 65 -1.82 -9.39 2.69
C SER A 65 -2.03 -9.64 1.20
N LYS A 66 -3.09 -9.08 0.61
CA LYS A 66 -3.38 -9.33 -0.79
C LYS A 66 -2.42 -8.60 -1.72
N SER A 67 -1.88 -9.34 -2.68
CA SER A 67 -1.06 -8.76 -3.76
C SER A 67 -1.89 -7.86 -4.66
N ILE A 68 -1.21 -7.00 -5.41
CA ILE A 68 -1.84 -6.02 -6.30
C ILE A 68 -2.70 -6.64 -7.41
N ASP A 69 -2.40 -7.86 -7.82
CA ASP A 69 -3.14 -8.62 -8.83
C ASP A 69 -4.25 -9.49 -8.25
N ASN A 70 -4.38 -9.59 -6.92
CA ASN A 70 -5.44 -10.35 -6.28
C ASN A 70 -6.80 -9.65 -6.48
N PRO A 71 -7.79 -10.30 -7.13
CA PRO A 71 -9.08 -9.66 -7.43
C PRO A 71 -9.90 -9.33 -6.18
N SER A 72 -9.60 -9.94 -5.03
CA SER A 72 -10.27 -9.62 -3.77
C SER A 72 -9.80 -8.28 -3.18
N LEU A 73 -8.63 -7.76 -3.57
CA LEU A 73 -8.16 -6.45 -3.13
C LEU A 73 -9.14 -5.33 -3.54
N ARG A 74 -9.67 -5.37 -4.78
CA ARG A 74 -10.69 -4.40 -5.22
C ARG A 74 -11.94 -4.45 -4.36
N LYS A 75 -12.43 -5.64 -4.02
CA LYS A 75 -13.61 -5.81 -3.16
C LYS A 75 -13.40 -5.25 -1.76
N GLU A 76 -12.19 -5.39 -1.22
CA GLU A 76 -11.83 -4.80 0.07
C GLU A 76 -11.80 -3.28 0.00
N ILE A 77 -11.24 -2.71 -1.08
CA ILE A 77 -11.24 -1.26 -1.33
C ILE A 77 -12.68 -0.74 -1.49
N GLU A 78 -13.51 -1.42 -2.31
CA GLU A 78 -14.93 -1.06 -2.49
C GLU A 78 -15.67 -1.05 -1.15
N TYR A 79 -15.45 -2.06 -0.31
CA TYR A 79 -16.04 -2.09 1.03
C TYR A 79 -15.56 -0.92 1.89
N ALA A 80 -14.25 -0.67 1.98
CA ALA A 80 -13.72 0.42 2.77
C ALA A 80 -14.20 1.80 2.30
N MET A 81 -14.39 1.98 0.98
CA MET A 81 -14.87 3.22 0.38
C MET A 81 -16.38 3.42 0.50
N SER A 82 -17.16 2.37 0.79
CA SER A 82 -18.62 2.44 0.92
C SER A 82 -19.09 2.93 2.28
N GLU A 83 -18.26 2.82 3.32
CA GLU A 83 -18.69 3.07 4.69
C GLU A 83 -18.73 4.56 5.06
N TYR A 84 -17.71 5.31 4.62
CA TYR A 84 -17.60 6.75 4.91
C TYR A 84 -16.99 7.49 3.73
N PRO A 85 -17.30 8.79 3.55
CA PRO A 85 -16.65 9.63 2.53
C PRO A 85 -15.13 9.69 2.74
N VAL A 86 -14.38 9.44 1.68
CA VAL A 86 -12.91 9.50 1.64
C VAL A 86 -12.46 10.56 0.63
N GLU A 87 -11.62 11.50 1.04
CA GLU A 87 -11.07 12.54 0.17
C GLU A 87 -9.70 12.17 -0.41
N LEU A 88 -8.93 11.33 0.31
CA LEU A 88 -7.60 10.93 -0.10
C LEU A 88 -7.34 9.48 0.25
N ILE A 89 -6.84 8.75 -0.73
CA ILE A 89 -6.26 7.41 -0.55
C ILE A 89 -4.74 7.55 -0.55
N HIS A 90 -4.10 7.09 0.52
CA HIS A 90 -2.66 6.88 0.62
C HIS A 90 -2.41 5.38 0.43
N PHE A 91 -1.79 5.00 -0.68
CA PHE A 91 -1.72 3.62 -1.15
C PHE A 91 -0.30 3.09 -1.17
N ASN A 92 -0.09 1.92 -0.58
CA ASN A 92 1.11 1.09 -0.74
C ASN A 92 0.71 -0.38 -0.96
N ASN A 93 1.44 -1.11 -1.79
CA ASN A 93 1.28 -2.56 -1.92
C ASN A 93 2.52 -3.16 -2.59
N GLY A 94 3.66 -3.21 -1.89
CA GLY A 94 4.91 -3.65 -2.51
C GLY A 94 5.55 -4.87 -1.86
N LEU A 95 5.10 -5.27 -0.67
CA LEU A 95 5.66 -6.39 0.09
C LEU A 95 4.99 -7.74 -0.20
N HIS A 96 3.92 -7.74 -0.96
CA HIS A 96 3.18 -8.95 -1.35
C HIS A 96 3.30 -9.20 -2.85
N GLY A 97 2.87 -10.40 -3.30
CA GLY A 97 2.90 -10.77 -4.71
C GLY A 97 4.31 -11.02 -5.24
N TRP A 98 5.11 -11.82 -4.53
CA TRP A 98 6.48 -12.18 -4.94
C TRP A 98 6.55 -13.00 -6.22
N HIS A 99 5.43 -13.53 -6.70
CA HIS A 99 5.28 -14.16 -7.99
C HIS A 99 5.31 -13.16 -9.18
N LEU A 100 5.10 -11.87 -8.89
CA LEU A 100 5.12 -10.81 -9.91
C LEU A 100 6.54 -10.25 -10.04
N ASN A 101 7.07 -10.23 -11.26
CA ASN A 101 8.24 -9.41 -11.56
C ASN A 101 7.86 -7.91 -11.56
N GLU A 102 8.85 -7.03 -11.63
CA GLU A 102 8.64 -5.58 -11.54
C GLU A 102 7.75 -5.01 -12.67
N THR A 103 7.68 -5.67 -13.82
CA THR A 103 6.86 -5.22 -14.95
C THR A 103 5.41 -5.63 -14.77
N THR A 104 5.15 -6.91 -14.48
CA THR A 104 3.78 -7.40 -14.20
C THR A 104 3.19 -6.77 -12.97
N TYR A 105 4.01 -6.46 -11.95
CA TYR A 105 3.60 -5.68 -10.79
C TYR A 105 3.16 -4.26 -11.19
N ALA A 106 3.96 -3.56 -12.01
CA ALA A 106 3.64 -2.20 -12.46
C ALA A 106 2.37 -2.17 -13.32
N ASP A 107 2.18 -3.16 -14.20
CA ASP A 107 0.97 -3.28 -15.04
C ASP A 107 -0.29 -3.51 -14.19
N ALA A 108 -0.20 -4.34 -13.15
CA ALA A 108 -1.30 -4.57 -12.22
C ALA A 108 -1.61 -3.32 -11.40
N LEU A 109 -0.57 -2.60 -10.95
CA LEU A 109 -0.71 -1.35 -10.21
C LEU A 109 -1.32 -0.24 -11.09
N GLU A 110 -0.92 -0.12 -12.36
CA GLU A 110 -1.52 0.83 -13.30
C GLU A 110 -3.03 0.56 -13.45
N LYS A 111 -3.42 -0.70 -13.65
CA LYS A 111 -4.84 -1.10 -13.73
C LYS A 111 -5.61 -0.75 -12.47
N MET A 112 -5.00 -0.95 -11.29
CA MET A 112 -5.61 -0.59 -10.01
C MET A 112 -5.81 0.91 -9.89
N PHE A 113 -4.80 1.72 -10.23
CA PHE A 113 -4.87 3.17 -10.12
C PHE A 113 -5.85 3.80 -11.12
N VAL A 114 -5.87 3.30 -12.35
CA VAL A 114 -6.86 3.72 -13.34
C VAL A 114 -8.28 3.42 -12.82
N TRP A 115 -8.50 2.21 -12.32
CA TRP A 115 -9.79 1.83 -11.75
C TRP A 115 -10.18 2.71 -10.55
N ILE A 116 -9.28 3.00 -9.62
CA ILE A 116 -9.57 3.89 -8.47
C ILE A 116 -9.97 5.28 -8.98
N LYS A 117 -9.22 5.85 -9.93
CA LYS A 117 -9.50 7.19 -10.47
C LYS A 117 -10.82 7.27 -11.23
N GLU A 118 -11.19 6.21 -11.94
CA GLU A 118 -12.47 6.12 -12.67
C GLU A 118 -13.65 5.92 -11.72
N THR A 119 -13.48 5.07 -10.70
CA THR A 119 -14.56 4.74 -9.74
C THR A 119 -14.77 5.84 -8.72
N TYR A 120 -13.68 6.49 -8.28
CA TYR A 120 -13.68 7.52 -7.22
C TYR A 120 -13.03 8.82 -7.69
N PRO A 121 -13.58 9.50 -8.73
CA PRO A 121 -12.92 10.62 -9.40
C PRO A 121 -12.68 11.84 -8.51
N MET A 122 -13.43 11.98 -7.42
CA MET A 122 -13.27 13.07 -6.44
C MET A 122 -12.22 12.76 -5.37
N CYS A 123 -11.78 11.50 -5.28
CA CYS A 123 -10.78 11.08 -4.31
C CYS A 123 -9.37 11.32 -4.84
N LYS A 124 -8.54 11.98 -4.05
CA LYS A 124 -7.11 12.13 -4.36
C LYS A 124 -6.38 10.84 -4.09
N LEU A 125 -5.35 10.56 -4.88
CA LEU A 125 -4.51 9.37 -4.73
C LEU A 125 -3.06 9.80 -4.51
N VAL A 126 -2.45 9.25 -3.47
CA VAL A 126 -1.01 9.35 -3.17
C VAL A 126 -0.45 7.93 -3.13
N PHE A 127 0.66 7.70 -3.82
CA PHE A 127 1.37 6.44 -3.73
C PHE A 127 2.54 6.55 -2.75
N ALA A 128 2.59 5.66 -1.77
CA ALA A 128 3.74 5.54 -0.88
C ALA A 128 4.71 4.50 -1.42
N THR A 129 5.98 4.87 -1.62
CA THR A 129 7.01 3.90 -2.00
C THR A 129 7.20 2.85 -0.91
N THR A 130 7.44 1.61 -1.31
CA THR A 130 7.61 0.48 -0.40
C THR A 130 8.96 0.58 0.28
N THR A 131 8.96 0.46 1.60
CA THR A 131 10.16 0.41 2.43
C THR A 131 10.97 -0.87 2.19
N GLN A 132 12.21 -0.89 2.64
CA GLN A 132 13.13 -2.00 2.39
C GLN A 132 12.61 -3.34 2.93
N ASN A 133 12.99 -4.41 2.23
CA ASN A 133 12.96 -5.77 2.70
C ASN A 133 14.37 -6.35 2.55
N VAL A 134 15.01 -6.68 3.65
CA VAL A 134 16.39 -7.17 3.69
C VAL A 134 16.50 -8.63 4.13
N ARG A 135 15.40 -9.38 4.07
CA ARG A 135 15.38 -10.81 4.37
C ARG A 135 16.22 -11.61 3.38
N SER A 136 16.25 -11.17 2.13
CA SER A 136 17.10 -11.72 1.08
C SER A 136 17.52 -10.63 0.11
N GLU A 137 18.64 -10.82 -0.58
CA GLU A 137 19.12 -9.93 -1.65
C GLU A 137 18.10 -9.83 -2.79
N TYR A 138 17.46 -10.94 -3.13
CA TYR A 138 16.41 -10.98 -4.14
C TYR A 138 15.23 -10.06 -3.79
N GLU A 139 14.67 -10.17 -2.58
CA GLU A 139 13.54 -9.35 -2.13
C GLU A 139 13.92 -7.87 -2.08
N HIS A 140 15.13 -7.57 -1.60
CA HIS A 140 15.65 -6.21 -1.57
C HIS A 140 15.72 -5.59 -2.98
N GLU A 141 16.31 -6.30 -3.93
CA GLU A 141 16.38 -5.86 -5.32
C GLU A 141 14.99 -5.70 -5.95
N GLN A 142 14.06 -6.62 -5.68
CA GLN A 142 12.71 -6.54 -6.23
C GLN A 142 11.98 -5.29 -5.72
N ILE A 143 12.10 -4.93 -4.45
CA ILE A 143 11.53 -3.70 -3.91
C ILE A 143 12.10 -2.46 -4.62
N GLN A 144 13.41 -2.42 -4.82
CA GLN A 144 14.05 -1.30 -5.54
C GLN A 144 13.54 -1.19 -6.99
N LYS A 145 13.43 -2.32 -7.70
CA LYS A 145 12.92 -2.37 -9.08
C LYS A 145 11.45 -1.94 -9.14
N ARG A 146 10.60 -2.44 -8.22
CA ARG A 146 9.19 -2.06 -8.09
C ARG A 146 9.06 -0.56 -7.83
N ASN A 147 9.80 0.00 -6.87
CA ASN A 147 9.79 1.43 -6.57
C ASN A 147 10.16 2.30 -7.78
N LYS A 148 11.17 1.91 -8.57
CA LYS A 148 11.52 2.62 -9.83
C LYS A 148 10.36 2.62 -10.82
N LYS A 149 9.69 1.47 -11.02
CA LYS A 149 8.51 1.38 -11.91
C LYS A 149 7.36 2.26 -11.41
N VAL A 150 7.13 2.25 -10.12
CA VAL A 150 6.10 3.06 -9.49
C VAL A 150 6.33 4.56 -9.70
N LEU A 151 7.55 5.04 -9.52
CA LEU A 151 7.86 6.46 -9.76
C LEU A 151 7.55 6.86 -11.21
N THR A 152 7.93 6.04 -12.18
CA THR A 152 7.59 6.26 -13.59
C THR A 152 6.08 6.25 -13.84
N LEU A 153 5.37 5.33 -13.20
CA LEU A 153 3.91 5.23 -13.32
C LEU A 153 3.20 6.44 -12.68
N ALA A 154 3.67 6.86 -11.52
CA ALA A 154 3.11 8.02 -10.81
C ALA A 154 3.25 9.30 -11.65
N GLU A 155 4.39 9.50 -12.29
CA GLU A 155 4.60 10.60 -13.23
C GLU A 155 3.63 10.52 -14.43
N LYS A 156 3.53 9.36 -15.06
CA LYS A 156 2.61 9.09 -16.20
C LYS A 156 1.15 9.41 -15.82
N LEU A 157 0.71 8.98 -14.66
CA LEU A 157 -0.67 9.12 -14.20
C LEU A 157 -0.93 10.42 -13.42
N LYS A 158 0.10 11.25 -13.20
CA LYS A 158 0.05 12.47 -12.39
C LYS A 158 -0.48 12.21 -10.97
N ILE A 159 0.08 11.19 -10.33
CA ILE A 159 -0.21 10.80 -8.95
C ILE A 159 0.93 11.31 -8.06
N CYS A 160 0.59 11.92 -6.92
CA CYS A 160 1.59 12.32 -5.93
C CYS A 160 2.28 11.09 -5.33
N VAL A 161 3.55 11.24 -4.99
CA VAL A 161 4.33 10.17 -4.36
C VAL A 161 4.76 10.61 -2.96
N ASP A 162 4.48 9.75 -1.99
CA ASP A 162 5.11 9.79 -0.67
C ASP A 162 6.36 8.89 -0.70
N PRO A 163 7.57 9.45 -0.62
CA PRO A 163 8.80 8.71 -0.84
C PRO A 163 9.30 7.99 0.41
N LEU A 164 8.47 7.19 1.11
CA LEU A 164 8.82 6.52 2.37
C LEU A 164 10.11 5.69 2.28
N ALA A 165 10.40 5.08 1.13
CA ALA A 165 11.67 4.35 0.91
C ALA A 165 12.94 5.23 1.08
N LYS A 166 12.83 6.55 0.99
CA LYS A 166 13.97 7.44 1.30
C LYS A 166 14.36 7.46 2.77
N LEU A 167 13.51 6.92 3.62
CA LEU A 167 13.75 6.82 5.07
C LEU A 167 14.44 5.50 5.45
N ASP A 168 14.72 4.61 4.48
CA ASP A 168 15.28 3.27 4.75
C ASP A 168 16.60 3.35 5.54
N ASP A 169 17.50 4.26 5.19
CA ASP A 169 18.75 4.44 5.94
C ASP A 169 18.52 4.87 7.39
N THR A 170 17.53 5.73 7.61
CA THR A 170 17.18 6.24 8.95
C THR A 170 16.45 5.18 9.78
N THR A 171 15.64 4.35 9.15
CA THR A 171 14.79 3.38 9.82
C THR A 171 15.42 1.99 9.93
N SER A 172 16.50 1.70 9.20
CA SER A 172 17.18 0.39 9.17
C SER A 172 17.55 -0.13 10.56
N GLN A 173 18.01 0.74 11.47
CA GLN A 173 18.35 0.38 12.84
C GLN A 173 17.17 -0.13 13.68
N PHE A 174 15.95 0.09 13.24
CA PHE A 174 14.72 -0.35 13.92
C PHE A 174 14.13 -1.63 13.34
N LEU A 175 14.74 -2.22 12.30
CA LEU A 175 14.27 -3.49 11.74
C LEU A 175 14.38 -4.62 12.77
N THR A 176 13.38 -5.50 12.79
CA THR A 176 13.33 -6.66 13.68
C THR A 176 13.61 -7.97 12.96
N ASP A 177 12.95 -8.18 11.83
CA ASP A 177 13.00 -9.42 11.05
C ASP A 177 13.39 -9.19 9.57
N GLY A 178 13.97 -8.03 9.31
CA GLY A 178 14.35 -7.61 7.95
C GLY A 178 13.25 -6.90 7.17
N VAL A 179 12.04 -6.78 7.73
CA VAL A 179 10.89 -6.09 7.11
C VAL A 179 10.16 -5.19 8.09
N HIS A 180 9.80 -5.72 9.27
CA HIS A 180 9.03 -5.01 10.27
C HIS A 180 9.93 -4.19 11.19
N TYR A 181 9.37 -3.11 11.74
CA TYR A 181 10.10 -2.16 12.56
C TYR A 181 9.66 -2.23 14.03
N GLN A 182 10.55 -1.84 14.90
CA GLN A 182 10.20 -1.44 16.27
C GLN A 182 9.46 -0.10 16.26
N ALA A 183 8.86 0.26 17.39
CA ALA A 183 8.07 1.48 17.55
C ALA A 183 8.75 2.76 17.02
N GLY A 184 10.08 2.90 17.22
CA GLY A 184 10.84 4.04 16.73
C GLY A 184 10.82 4.18 15.20
N GLY A 185 10.95 3.08 14.47
CA GLY A 185 10.87 3.09 13.00
C GLY A 185 9.47 3.44 12.50
N TYR A 186 8.44 2.85 13.09
CA TYR A 186 7.05 3.20 12.77
C TYR A 186 6.70 4.65 13.11
N GLN A 187 7.27 5.20 14.19
CA GLN A 187 7.10 6.61 14.53
C GLN A 187 7.67 7.54 13.44
N ILE A 188 8.82 7.20 12.87
CA ILE A 188 9.45 7.96 11.79
C ILE A 188 8.59 7.87 10.51
N LEU A 189 8.25 6.65 10.09
CA LEU A 189 7.45 6.41 8.88
C LEU A 189 6.07 7.08 8.98
N GLY A 190 5.35 6.89 10.08
CA GLY A 190 4.03 7.47 10.26
C GLY A 190 4.05 8.99 10.38
N SER A 191 5.16 9.56 10.91
CA SER A 191 5.32 11.01 10.95
C SER A 191 5.47 11.59 9.55
N ALA A 192 6.27 10.97 8.70
CA ALA A 192 6.45 11.38 7.31
C ALA A 192 5.15 11.20 6.49
N ALA A 193 4.47 10.07 6.64
CA ALA A 193 3.21 9.82 5.92
C ALA A 193 2.07 10.77 6.31
N ALA A 194 2.15 11.48 7.43
CA ALA A 194 1.16 12.45 7.91
C ALA A 194 1.44 13.91 7.48
N GLU A 195 2.56 14.16 6.80
CA GLU A 195 2.95 15.49 6.29
C GLU A 195 2.23 15.83 4.98
#